data_8faaf20432ad717ae70a39956dbc116e
#
_entry.id   8faaf20432ad717ae70a39956dbc116e
#
_cell.length_a   1.000
_cell.length_b   1.000
_cell.length_c   1.000
_cell.angle_alpha   90.00
_cell.angle_beta   90.00
_cell.angle_gamma   90.00
#
_symmetry.space_group_name_H-M   'P 1'
#
loop_
_entity.id
_entity.type
_entity.pdbx_description
1 polymer ?
#
loop_
_entity_poly.entity_id
_entity_poly.type
_entity_poly.pdbx_seq_one_letter_code
_entity_poly.pdbx_strand_id
1 'polypeptide(L)'
;MFGSSLDASQLFQALYETLYMVTVALVIGALIGIPLGILLVVTRKNGIWQNLVLHQILNPIINILRSIPFIILLIAIVPFTKLLVGTSIGTTAAIVPLTVYVAPYIARLVENSLLEVDDGIIEAAKAMGASPLQIIRYFLLPEALGSLILATVSYTHLR
;
A
#
# COMPACT_ATOMS: atom_id res chain seq x y z
N MET A 1 -22.67 9.10 37.38
CA MET A 1 -23.44 9.93 36.43
C MET A 1 -22.73 9.92 35.08
N PHE A 2 -22.81 8.81 34.36
CA PHE A 2 -22.35 8.65 33.00
C PHE A 2 -23.56 8.31 32.13
N GLY A 3 -24.28 9.33 31.72
CA GLY A 3 -25.45 9.21 30.88
C GLY A 3 -25.53 10.40 29.94
N SER A 4 -24.49 10.62 29.12
CA SER A 4 -24.69 11.34 27.88
C SER A 4 -25.17 10.31 26.89
N SER A 5 -26.49 10.33 26.61
CA SER A 5 -27.03 9.68 25.44
C SER A 5 -26.20 10.13 24.24
N LEU A 6 -25.37 9.23 23.71
CA LEU A 6 -24.73 9.46 22.44
C LEU A 6 -25.87 9.72 21.46
N ASP A 7 -26.04 10.97 21.04
CA ASP A 7 -27.03 11.32 20.02
C ASP A 7 -26.76 10.49 18.78
N ALA A 8 -27.78 9.85 18.25
CA ALA A 8 -27.64 9.03 17.02
C ALA A 8 -26.96 9.84 15.90
N SER A 9 -27.17 11.15 15.88
CA SER A 9 -26.49 12.07 14.94
C SER A 9 -24.98 12.11 15.13
N GLN A 10 -24.48 12.10 16.37
CA GLN A 10 -23.04 12.09 16.67
C GLN A 10 -22.39 10.74 16.26
N LEU A 11 -23.11 9.63 16.46
CA LEU A 11 -22.65 8.32 16.00
C LEU A 11 -22.56 8.23 14.47
N PHE A 12 -23.57 8.73 13.76
CA PHE A 12 -23.56 8.77 12.30
C PHE A 12 -22.44 9.67 11.77
N GLN A 13 -22.22 10.82 12.40
CA GLN A 13 -21.13 11.71 12.01
C GLN A 13 -19.77 11.05 12.24
N ALA A 14 -19.53 10.44 13.40
CA ALA A 14 -18.27 9.76 13.69
C ALA A 14 -18.02 8.58 12.73
N LEU A 15 -19.08 7.83 12.37
CA LEU A 15 -18.99 6.76 11.39
C LEU A 15 -18.61 7.30 10.00
N TYR A 16 -19.28 8.37 9.56
CA TYR A 16 -18.99 9.02 8.28
C TYR A 16 -17.54 9.53 8.22
N GLU A 17 -17.08 10.23 9.24
CA GLU A 17 -15.70 10.74 9.33
C GLU A 17 -14.67 9.61 9.30
N THR A 18 -14.96 8.51 10.01
CA THR A 18 -14.08 7.32 10.02
C THR A 18 -14.02 6.67 8.63
N LEU A 19 -15.16 6.44 8.00
CA LEU A 19 -15.22 5.87 6.66
C LEU A 19 -14.53 6.76 5.63
N TYR A 20 -14.75 8.06 5.71
CA TYR A 20 -14.09 9.03 4.84
C TYR A 20 -12.56 8.97 4.97
N MET A 21 -12.04 9.10 6.21
CA MET A 21 -10.61 9.11 6.46
C MET A 21 -9.94 7.78 6.04
N VAL A 22 -10.55 6.64 6.35
CA VAL A 22 -10.02 5.32 5.98
C VAL A 22 -10.05 5.13 4.47
N THR A 23 -11.15 5.46 3.80
CA THR A 23 -11.28 5.31 2.35
C THR A 23 -10.28 6.18 1.60
N VAL A 24 -10.15 7.45 1.99
CA VAL A 24 -9.20 8.38 1.34
C VAL A 24 -7.77 7.92 1.58
N ALA A 25 -7.41 7.55 2.81
CA ALA A 25 -6.08 7.03 3.13
C ALA A 25 -5.76 5.74 2.36
N LEU A 26 -6.74 4.84 2.21
CA LEU A 26 -6.57 3.60 1.46
C LEU A 26 -6.38 3.86 -0.04
N VAL A 27 -7.17 4.75 -0.63
CA VAL A 27 -7.06 5.11 -2.06
C VAL A 27 -5.70 5.74 -2.35
N ILE A 28 -5.29 6.74 -1.58
CA ILE A 28 -3.98 7.38 -1.76
C ILE A 28 -2.85 6.38 -1.47
N GLY A 29 -2.99 5.59 -0.41
CA GLY A 29 -2.06 4.52 -0.07
C GLY A 29 -1.91 3.47 -1.18
N ALA A 30 -3.00 3.10 -1.85
CA ALA A 30 -2.98 2.19 -3.00
C ALA A 30 -2.32 2.82 -4.23
N LEU A 31 -2.62 4.09 -4.51
CA LEU A 31 -2.00 4.83 -5.62
C LEU A 31 -0.48 4.94 -5.48
N ILE A 32 0.04 4.97 -4.26
CA ILE A 32 1.48 4.99 -3.97
C ILE A 32 2.01 3.56 -3.84
N GLY A 33 1.33 2.70 -3.10
CA GLY A 33 1.79 1.35 -2.76
C GLY A 33 1.84 0.40 -3.95
N ILE A 34 0.84 0.45 -4.84
CA ILE A 34 0.82 -0.43 -6.02
C ILE A 34 2.03 -0.19 -6.94
N PRO A 35 2.33 1.04 -7.37
CA PRO A 35 3.54 1.30 -8.15
C PRO A 35 4.83 0.92 -7.44
N LEU A 36 4.93 1.15 -6.13
CA LEU A 36 6.10 0.78 -5.34
C LEU A 36 6.29 -0.75 -5.29
N GLY A 37 5.21 -1.52 -5.12
CA GLY A 37 5.25 -2.98 -5.15
C GLY A 37 5.70 -3.52 -6.52
N ILE A 38 5.18 -2.96 -7.59
CA ILE A 38 5.60 -3.29 -8.95
C ILE A 38 7.10 -2.98 -9.13
N LEU A 39 7.53 -1.79 -8.71
CA LEU A 39 8.95 -1.38 -8.80
C LEU A 39 9.88 -2.34 -8.05
N LEU A 40 9.49 -2.82 -6.86
CA LEU A 40 10.28 -3.78 -6.10
C LEU A 40 10.51 -5.08 -6.90
N VAL A 41 9.47 -5.61 -7.53
CA VAL A 41 9.58 -6.84 -8.33
C VAL A 41 10.39 -6.64 -9.60
N VAL A 42 10.13 -5.57 -10.33
CA VAL A 42 10.78 -5.32 -11.63
C VAL A 42 12.27 -5.04 -11.48
N THR A 43 12.65 -4.37 -10.38
CA THR A 43 14.04 -3.93 -10.13
C THR A 43 14.89 -4.95 -9.38
N ARG A 44 14.30 -6.05 -8.88
CA ARG A 44 15.02 -7.13 -8.17
C ARG A 44 16.09 -7.78 -9.06
N LYS A 45 16.97 -8.54 -8.44
CA LYS A 45 17.93 -9.41 -9.15
C LYS A 45 17.15 -10.39 -10.04
N ASN A 46 17.51 -10.47 -11.31
CA ASN A 46 16.83 -11.24 -12.36
C ASN A 46 15.41 -10.74 -12.70
N GLY A 47 15.05 -9.54 -12.26
CA GLY A 47 13.79 -8.90 -12.62
C GLY A 47 13.72 -8.47 -14.09
N ILE A 48 12.55 -8.03 -14.53
CA ILE A 48 12.28 -7.61 -15.92
C ILE A 48 13.11 -6.36 -16.29
N TRP A 49 13.32 -5.48 -15.33
CA TRP A 49 14.12 -4.23 -15.47
C TRP A 49 15.08 -4.11 -14.31
N GLN A 50 16.04 -5.03 -14.25
CA GLN A 50 16.98 -5.15 -13.14
C GLN A 50 17.69 -3.82 -12.85
N ASN A 51 17.45 -3.27 -11.67
CA ASN A 51 18.16 -2.11 -11.12
C ASN A 51 18.41 -2.34 -9.63
N LEU A 52 19.55 -2.97 -9.35
CA LEU A 52 19.91 -3.36 -7.98
C LEU A 52 20.05 -2.16 -7.04
N VAL A 53 20.52 -1.01 -7.54
CA VAL A 53 20.67 0.19 -6.70
C VAL A 53 19.30 0.67 -6.22
N LEU A 54 18.35 0.78 -7.14
CA LEU A 54 16.97 1.20 -6.79
C LEU A 54 16.32 0.20 -5.84
N HIS A 55 16.47 -1.09 -6.11
CA HIS A 55 15.92 -2.14 -5.24
C HIS A 55 16.53 -2.10 -3.84
N GLN A 56 17.86 -1.94 -3.72
CA GLN A 56 18.57 -1.87 -2.45
C GLN A 56 18.22 -0.63 -1.61
N ILE A 57 17.70 0.43 -2.24
CA ILE A 57 17.22 1.63 -1.53
C ILE A 57 15.76 1.44 -1.12
N LEU A 58 14.89 1.04 -2.05
CA LEU A 58 13.45 0.93 -1.80
C LEU A 58 13.09 -0.16 -0.80
N ASN A 59 13.71 -1.33 -0.91
CA ASN A 59 13.40 -2.48 -0.09
C ASN A 59 13.59 -2.22 1.42
N PRO A 60 14.74 -1.70 1.91
CA PRO A 60 14.91 -1.38 3.32
C PRO A 60 13.99 -0.23 3.78
N ILE A 61 13.74 0.79 2.95
CA ILE A 61 12.82 1.89 3.31
C ILE A 61 11.42 1.33 3.61
N ILE A 62 10.88 0.49 2.71
CA ILE A 62 9.57 -0.12 2.89
C ILE A 62 9.56 -1.03 4.13
N ASN A 63 10.61 -1.79 4.38
CA ASN A 63 10.71 -2.65 5.56
C ASN A 63 10.77 -1.84 6.86
N ILE A 64 11.55 -0.77 6.91
CA ILE A 64 11.65 0.11 8.08
C ILE A 64 10.29 0.73 8.38
N LEU A 65 9.62 1.32 7.38
CA LEU A 65 8.30 1.93 7.57
C LEU A 65 7.26 0.94 8.12
N ARG A 66 7.29 -0.31 7.67
CA ARG A 66 6.40 -1.38 8.17
C ARG A 66 6.76 -1.88 9.56
N SER A 67 8.01 -1.75 9.98
CA SER A 67 8.48 -2.18 11.30
C SER A 67 8.15 -1.18 12.40
N ILE A 68 7.86 0.08 12.04
CA ILE A 68 7.53 1.14 13.00
C ILE A 68 6.09 0.93 13.50
N PRO A 69 5.84 0.81 14.80
CA PRO A 69 4.49 0.82 15.35
C PRO A 69 3.75 2.11 14.92
N PHE A 70 2.49 1.96 14.51
CA PHE A 70 1.69 3.08 13.98
C PHE A 70 1.69 4.31 14.90
N ILE A 71 1.62 4.10 16.23
CA ILE A 71 1.60 5.21 17.19
C ILE A 71 2.88 6.03 17.19
N ILE A 72 4.05 5.37 16.98
CA ILE A 72 5.34 6.06 16.86
C ILE A 72 5.41 6.84 15.55
N LEU A 73 4.97 6.23 14.45
CA LEU A 73 4.88 6.90 13.15
C LEU A 73 3.97 8.13 13.21
N LEU A 74 2.82 8.00 13.85
CA LEU A 74 1.85 9.08 14.01
C LEU A 74 2.49 10.27 14.70
N ILE A 75 3.21 10.07 15.81
CA ILE A 75 3.88 11.14 16.54
C ILE A 75 5.01 11.75 15.71
N ALA A 76 5.83 10.91 15.08
CA ALA A 76 6.97 11.35 14.29
C ALA A 76 6.57 12.19 13.07
N ILE A 77 5.40 11.91 12.47
CA ILE A 77 4.94 12.57 11.24
C ILE A 77 4.11 13.84 11.50
N VAL A 78 3.79 14.17 12.77
CA VAL A 78 3.02 15.38 13.15
C VAL A 78 3.55 16.66 12.49
N PRO A 79 4.88 16.97 12.53
CA PRO A 79 5.40 18.18 11.89
C PRO A 79 5.13 18.22 10.39
N PHE A 80 5.30 17.08 9.72
CA PHE A 80 5.05 16.93 8.28
C PHE A 80 3.56 17.05 7.94
N THR A 81 2.69 16.45 8.76
CA THR A 81 1.24 16.56 8.63
C THR A 81 0.80 18.02 8.72
N LYS A 82 1.32 18.77 9.72
CA LYS A 82 1.03 20.20 9.89
C LYS A 82 1.50 21.02 8.68
N LEU A 83 2.63 20.68 8.09
CA LEU A 83 3.15 21.35 6.89
C LEU A 83 2.24 21.13 5.68
N LEU A 84 1.70 19.93 5.51
CA LEU A 84 0.87 19.56 4.34
C LEU A 84 -0.57 20.06 4.45
N VAL A 85 -1.16 19.94 5.64
CA VAL A 85 -2.61 20.14 5.85
C VAL A 85 -2.90 21.41 6.64
N GLY A 86 -1.88 22.05 7.22
CA GLY A 86 -2.02 23.26 8.07
C GLY A 86 -2.44 22.97 9.50
N THR A 87 -2.87 21.75 9.81
CA THR A 87 -3.27 21.29 11.15
C THR A 87 -2.70 19.91 11.45
N SER A 88 -2.58 19.59 12.73
CA SER A 88 -2.18 18.24 13.21
C SER A 88 -3.33 17.48 13.87
N ILE A 89 -4.52 18.08 13.94
CA ILE A 89 -5.69 17.52 14.60
C ILE A 89 -6.87 17.52 13.63
N GLY A 90 -7.71 16.50 13.73
CA GLY A 90 -8.92 16.33 12.94
C GLY A 90 -8.82 15.26 11.86
N THR A 91 -9.95 14.97 11.23
CA THR A 91 -10.13 13.90 10.25
C THR A 91 -9.18 14.01 9.06
N THR A 92 -9.02 15.22 8.52
CA THR A 92 -8.12 15.49 7.38
C THR A 92 -6.66 15.29 7.74
N ALA A 93 -6.25 15.70 8.95
CA ALA A 93 -4.88 15.51 9.42
C ALA A 93 -4.54 14.03 9.62
N ALA A 94 -5.51 13.22 10.06
CA ALA A 94 -5.33 11.78 10.27
C ALA A 94 -5.10 10.99 8.96
N ILE A 95 -5.54 11.51 7.82
CA ILE A 95 -5.33 10.87 6.50
C ILE A 95 -3.83 10.73 6.19
N VAL A 96 -3.01 11.71 6.55
CA VAL A 96 -1.57 11.72 6.22
C VAL A 96 -0.83 10.54 6.88
N PRO A 97 -0.84 10.37 8.21
CA PRO A 97 -0.17 9.24 8.85
C PRO A 97 -0.77 7.89 8.45
N LEU A 98 -2.08 7.80 8.23
CA LEU A 98 -2.72 6.58 7.75
C LEU A 98 -2.21 6.19 6.36
N THR A 99 -2.10 7.16 5.45
CA THR A 99 -1.57 6.92 4.10
C THR A 99 -0.14 6.44 4.13
N VAL A 100 0.73 7.11 4.90
CA VAL A 100 2.15 6.74 5.03
C VAL A 100 2.32 5.37 5.65
N TYR A 101 1.41 4.97 6.55
CA TYR A 101 1.41 3.65 7.15
C TYR A 101 0.93 2.56 6.18
N VAL A 102 -0.17 2.81 5.46
CA VAL A 102 -0.82 1.81 4.59
C VAL A 102 -0.05 1.57 3.29
N ALA A 103 0.55 2.61 2.70
CA ALA A 103 1.24 2.48 1.42
C ALA A 103 2.35 1.42 1.38
N PRO A 104 3.28 1.30 2.37
CA PRO A 104 4.28 0.24 2.41
C PRO A 104 3.68 -1.15 2.59
N TYR A 105 2.55 -1.29 3.29
CA TYR A 105 1.85 -2.56 3.41
C TYR A 105 1.27 -3.02 2.08
N ILE A 106 0.60 -2.11 1.36
CA ILE A 106 0.08 -2.39 0.01
C ILE A 106 1.24 -2.73 -0.94
N ALA A 107 2.34 -1.99 -0.90
CA ALA A 107 3.51 -2.28 -1.73
C ALA A 107 4.03 -3.70 -1.52
N ARG A 108 4.11 -4.16 -0.27
CA ARG A 108 4.57 -5.51 0.04
C ARG A 108 3.55 -6.59 -0.33
N LEU A 109 2.25 -6.29 -0.18
CA LEU A 109 1.19 -7.19 -0.61
C LEU A 109 1.25 -7.41 -2.13
N VAL A 110 1.37 -6.33 -2.89
CA VAL A 110 1.50 -6.36 -4.36
C VAL A 110 2.78 -7.11 -4.76
N GLU A 111 3.91 -6.81 -4.13
CA GLU A 111 5.16 -7.51 -4.40
C GLU A 111 5.02 -9.02 -4.20
N ASN A 112 4.48 -9.46 -3.06
CA ASN A 112 4.31 -10.88 -2.78
C ASN A 112 3.42 -11.57 -3.83
N SER A 113 2.30 -10.97 -4.20
CA SER A 113 1.40 -11.53 -5.22
C SER A 113 2.02 -11.58 -6.60
N LEU A 114 2.84 -10.59 -6.96
CA LEU A 114 3.57 -10.59 -8.23
C LEU A 114 4.70 -11.62 -8.26
N LEU A 115 5.27 -11.97 -7.09
CA LEU A 115 6.30 -13.00 -6.96
C LEU A 115 5.75 -14.44 -7.05
N GLU A 116 4.45 -14.61 -6.90
CA GLU A 116 3.76 -15.91 -7.08
C GLU A 116 3.53 -16.26 -8.56
N VAL A 117 3.66 -15.29 -9.47
CA VAL A 117 3.51 -15.53 -10.91
C VAL A 117 4.66 -16.40 -11.42
N ASP A 118 4.33 -17.43 -12.19
CA ASP A 118 5.31 -18.38 -12.74
C ASP A 118 6.31 -17.66 -13.66
N ASP A 119 7.60 -17.88 -13.41
CA ASP A 119 8.68 -17.30 -14.20
C ASP A 119 8.60 -17.74 -15.69
N GLY A 120 8.04 -18.91 -15.98
CA GLY A 120 7.83 -19.40 -17.34
C GLY A 120 6.91 -18.50 -18.18
N ILE A 121 5.91 -17.85 -17.56
CA ILE A 121 5.05 -16.88 -18.25
C ILE A 121 5.88 -15.66 -18.68
N ILE A 122 6.77 -15.21 -17.81
CA ILE A 122 7.65 -14.08 -18.07
C ILE A 122 8.68 -14.41 -19.16
N GLU A 123 9.24 -15.64 -19.13
CA GLU A 123 10.18 -16.12 -20.14
C GLU A 123 9.51 -16.27 -21.50
N ALA A 124 8.30 -16.85 -21.55
CA ALA A 124 7.52 -16.97 -22.78
C ALA A 124 7.20 -15.59 -23.38
N ALA A 125 6.80 -14.61 -22.55
CA ALA A 125 6.54 -13.26 -23.00
C ALA A 125 7.81 -12.57 -23.58
N LYS A 126 8.97 -12.78 -22.94
CA LYS A 126 10.27 -12.29 -23.46
C LYS A 126 10.63 -12.96 -24.80
N ALA A 127 10.41 -14.27 -24.91
CA ALA A 127 10.66 -15.02 -26.15
C ALA A 127 9.79 -14.53 -27.32
N MET A 128 8.58 -14.07 -27.03
CA MET A 128 7.67 -13.42 -28.01
C MET A 128 8.06 -11.98 -28.34
N GLY A 129 9.12 -11.44 -27.76
CA GLY A 129 9.57 -10.06 -28.01
C GLY A 129 8.78 -8.99 -27.28
N ALA A 130 8.06 -9.33 -26.21
CA ALA A 130 7.30 -8.35 -25.42
C ALA A 130 8.24 -7.39 -24.70
N SER A 131 7.95 -6.10 -24.77
CA SER A 131 8.67 -5.07 -24.02
C SER A 131 8.40 -5.19 -22.51
N PRO A 132 9.29 -4.68 -21.62
CA PRO A 132 9.11 -4.72 -20.18
C PRO A 132 7.74 -4.22 -19.70
N LEU A 133 7.26 -3.14 -20.27
CA LEU A 133 5.95 -2.56 -19.95
C LEU A 133 4.79 -3.46 -20.38
N GLN A 134 4.92 -4.12 -21.54
CA GLN A 134 3.94 -5.10 -22.01
C GLN A 134 3.90 -6.32 -21.10
N ILE A 135 5.05 -6.81 -20.64
CA ILE A 135 5.13 -7.95 -19.71
C ILE A 135 4.42 -7.60 -18.41
N ILE A 136 4.67 -6.42 -17.84
CA ILE A 136 4.01 -5.98 -16.60
C ILE A 136 2.49 -5.88 -16.80
N ARG A 137 2.04 -5.21 -17.85
CA ARG A 137 0.63 -4.86 -18.04
C ARG A 137 -0.24 -6.04 -18.49
N TYR A 138 0.27 -6.88 -19.39
CA TYR A 138 -0.54 -7.90 -20.06
C TYR A 138 -0.31 -9.32 -19.50
N PHE A 139 0.79 -9.56 -18.81
CA PHE A 139 1.11 -10.87 -18.26
C PHE A 139 1.19 -10.83 -16.73
N LEU A 140 2.04 -10.00 -16.17
CA LEU A 140 2.33 -10.01 -14.74
C LEU A 140 1.13 -9.53 -13.89
N LEU A 141 0.55 -8.37 -14.21
CA LEU A 141 -0.57 -7.80 -13.44
C LEU A 141 -1.85 -8.65 -13.55
N PRO A 142 -2.30 -9.10 -14.73
CA PRO A 142 -3.50 -9.92 -14.82
C PRO A 142 -3.37 -11.26 -14.10
N GLU A 143 -2.22 -11.92 -14.20
CA GLU A 143 -1.96 -13.21 -13.53
C GLU A 143 -1.93 -13.05 -12.00
N ALA A 144 -1.31 -11.98 -11.50
CA ALA A 144 -1.26 -11.70 -10.07
C ALA A 144 -2.59 -11.26 -9.45
N LEU A 145 -3.61 -10.89 -10.23
CA LEU A 145 -4.90 -10.44 -9.68
C LEU A 145 -5.57 -11.50 -8.81
N GLY A 146 -5.49 -12.76 -9.19
CA GLY A 146 -6.02 -13.88 -8.39
C GLY A 146 -5.36 -13.94 -7.00
N SER A 147 -4.05 -13.92 -6.95
CA SER A 147 -3.27 -13.91 -5.71
C SER A 147 -3.51 -12.66 -4.87
N LEU A 148 -3.64 -11.49 -5.50
CA LEU A 148 -3.95 -10.23 -4.83
C LEU A 148 -5.31 -10.26 -4.13
N ILE A 149 -6.33 -10.78 -4.80
CA ILE A 149 -7.68 -10.93 -4.23
C ILE A 149 -7.64 -11.93 -3.06
N LEU A 150 -7.01 -13.09 -3.25
CA LEU A 150 -6.88 -14.11 -2.22
C LEU A 150 -6.09 -13.58 -1.01
N ALA A 151 -5.00 -12.88 -1.22
CA ALA A 151 -4.21 -12.28 -0.15
C ALA A 151 -5.06 -11.27 0.65
N THR A 152 -5.82 -10.42 -0.01
CA THR A 152 -6.69 -9.43 0.65
C THR A 152 -7.78 -10.12 1.50
N VAL A 153 -8.39 -11.19 0.99
CA VAL A 153 -9.42 -11.96 1.71
C VAL A 153 -8.81 -12.76 2.86
N SER A 154 -7.64 -13.39 2.67
CA SER A 154 -6.99 -14.19 3.72
C SER A 154 -6.59 -13.37 4.93
N TYR A 155 -6.15 -12.11 4.74
CA TYR A 155 -5.86 -11.21 5.87
C TYR A 155 -7.09 -10.84 6.69
N THR A 156 -8.31 -10.95 6.13
CA THR A 156 -9.56 -10.68 6.85
C THR A 156 -10.08 -11.90 7.61
N HIS A 157 -9.68 -13.12 7.24
CA HIS A 157 -10.20 -14.38 7.80
C HIS A 157 -9.24 -15.10 8.78
N LEU A 158 -7.97 -14.69 8.88
CA LEU A 158 -6.97 -15.37 9.73
C LEU A 158 -6.79 -14.70 11.11
N ARG A 159 -7.85 -14.10 11.66
CA ARG A 159 -7.89 -13.69 13.06
C ARG A 159 -9.01 -14.40 13.80
#